data_02d1b8ee38511cf6c7c75cc177f47fe6
#
_entry.id   02d1b8ee38511cf6c7c75cc177f47fe6
#
_cell.length_a   1.000
_cell.length_b   1.000
_cell.length_c   1.000
_cell.angle_alpha   90.00
_cell.angle_beta   90.00
_cell.angle_gamma   90.00
#
_symmetry.space_group_name_H-M   'P 1'
#
loop_
_entity.id
_entity.type
_entity.pdbx_description
1 polymer ?
#
loop_
_entity_poly.entity_id
_entity_poly.type
_entity_poly.pdbx_seq_one_letter_code
_entity_poly.pdbx_strand_id
1 'polypeptide(L)'
;WAAVPEASTKDVDKAVKAAQKAFEGKWPKLFPKERAKYLKAIADQLRENAELLGKIETIDTGKLFKETKTQANYIAEYYDYYAGLADKIEGTVLPIDKPNMQVITTRVPIGVVAAIIPWNSQMLLTAVKLAPALAMGNTIVIKSSELAPATLFEFAKLIEKTGIPKGVVNIVSGLGDPCGKALTSHNLVERVAFTGGLETARHIIRNSAENLSQVSLELGGKSPVAVFNDAKIDNALNGVTASIFGASGQSCIAGSRLYLQKSIYNNFLDKLVNRAKKIKLGSPMESDTQMGPLSSLKQLEIIEKNIKLTVDQGGKIKCGGKRHSLSNKGYYFPATIIECENHNLPTAEN
;
A
#
# COMPACT_ATOMS: atom_id res chain seq x y z
N TRP A 1 16.47 -11.80 -8.21
CA TRP A 1 16.27 -11.48 -9.62
C TRP A 1 16.70 -10.04 -9.95
N ALA A 2 16.69 -9.13 -8.98
CA ALA A 2 17.21 -7.78 -9.11
C ALA A 2 18.10 -7.43 -7.91
N ALA A 3 19.14 -6.63 -8.14
CA ALA A 3 19.94 -6.00 -7.10
C ALA A 3 19.58 -4.53 -7.02
N VAL A 4 19.34 -4.03 -5.81
CA VAL A 4 19.06 -2.62 -5.54
C VAL A 4 20.04 -2.11 -4.48
N PRO A 5 20.38 -0.80 -4.48
CA PRO A 5 21.27 -0.24 -3.48
C PRO A 5 20.62 -0.30 -2.09
N GLU A 6 21.41 -0.61 -1.06
CA GLU A 6 21.04 -0.45 0.33
C GLU A 6 21.49 0.92 0.80
N ALA A 7 20.54 1.82 1.03
CA ALA A 7 20.85 3.20 1.41
C ALA A 7 21.32 3.28 2.87
N SER A 8 22.47 3.91 3.05
CA SER A 8 23.01 4.29 4.35
C SER A 8 22.31 5.54 4.92
N THR A 9 22.63 5.89 6.18
CA THR A 9 22.19 7.17 6.76
C THR A 9 22.66 8.38 5.96
N LYS A 10 23.86 8.31 5.33
CA LYS A 10 24.38 9.37 4.47
C LYS A 10 23.59 9.52 3.18
N ASP A 11 23.12 8.41 2.60
CA ASP A 11 22.29 8.45 1.39
C ASP A 11 20.91 9.04 1.69
N VAL A 12 20.35 8.72 2.84
CA VAL A 12 19.09 9.33 3.32
C VAL A 12 19.26 10.83 3.52
N ASP A 13 20.33 11.28 4.21
CA ASP A 13 20.63 12.70 4.42
C ASP A 13 20.78 13.43 3.07
N LYS A 14 21.49 12.84 2.10
CA LYS A 14 21.62 13.38 0.75
C LYS A 14 20.26 13.51 0.04
N ALA A 15 19.40 12.51 0.14
CA ALA A 15 18.06 12.53 -0.48
C ALA A 15 17.17 13.60 0.17
N VAL A 16 17.17 13.70 1.50
CA VAL A 16 16.38 14.71 2.23
C VAL A 16 16.89 16.13 1.94
N LYS A 17 18.20 16.35 1.92
CA LYS A 17 18.78 17.64 1.53
C LYS A 17 18.47 18.03 0.08
N ALA A 18 18.45 17.07 -0.84
CA ALA A 18 18.03 17.33 -2.21
C ALA A 18 16.52 17.72 -2.27
N ALA A 19 15.67 17.06 -1.49
CA ALA A 19 14.26 17.41 -1.36
C ALA A 19 14.08 18.81 -0.77
N GLN A 20 14.81 19.14 0.30
CA GLN A 20 14.77 20.46 0.92
C GLN A 20 15.21 21.56 -0.04
N LYS A 21 16.32 21.35 -0.77
CA LYS A 21 16.80 22.30 -1.79
C LYS A 21 15.77 22.54 -2.89
N ALA A 22 15.07 21.49 -3.33
CA ALA A 22 14.00 21.62 -4.33
C ALA A 22 12.81 22.40 -3.76
N PHE A 23 12.48 22.17 -2.49
CA PHE A 23 11.41 22.89 -1.77
C PHE A 23 11.73 24.37 -1.57
N GLU A 24 12.95 24.73 -1.25
CA GLU A 24 13.39 26.14 -1.16
C GLU A 24 13.49 26.81 -2.53
N GLY A 25 13.51 26.04 -3.61
CA GLY A 25 13.68 26.49 -4.98
C GLY A 25 12.39 27.00 -5.66
N LYS A 26 12.23 26.59 -6.91
CA LYS A 26 11.10 26.99 -7.75
C LYS A 26 9.85 26.14 -7.54
N TRP A 27 9.99 24.89 -7.07
CA TRP A 27 8.91 23.92 -7.02
C TRP A 27 7.65 24.41 -6.28
N PRO A 28 7.69 24.86 -5.02
CA PRO A 28 6.50 25.29 -4.30
C PRO A 28 5.94 26.62 -4.82
N LYS A 29 6.73 27.36 -5.62
CA LYS A 29 6.34 28.64 -6.25
C LYS A 29 5.64 28.46 -7.59
N LEU A 30 5.63 27.25 -8.15
CA LEU A 30 4.89 26.93 -9.37
C LEU A 30 3.39 27.12 -9.11
N PHE A 31 2.69 27.67 -10.11
CA PHE A 31 1.24 27.71 -10.06
C PHE A 31 0.66 26.28 -9.99
N PRO A 32 -0.49 26.08 -9.33
CA PRO A 32 -1.12 24.77 -9.25
C PRO A 32 -1.28 24.05 -10.59
N LYS A 33 -1.65 24.79 -11.66
CA LYS A 33 -1.77 24.25 -13.03
C LYS A 33 -0.45 23.76 -13.61
N GLU A 34 0.69 24.33 -13.20
CA GLU A 34 2.00 23.87 -13.65
C GLU A 34 2.36 22.55 -12.96
N ARG A 35 2.10 22.41 -11.66
CA ARG A 35 2.26 21.14 -10.95
C ARG A 35 1.34 20.05 -11.51
N ALA A 36 0.10 20.41 -11.86
CA ALA A 36 -0.85 19.49 -12.51
C ALA A 36 -0.32 18.90 -13.82
N LYS A 37 0.48 19.63 -14.61
CA LYS A 37 1.10 19.11 -15.84
C LYS A 37 2.07 17.95 -15.53
N TYR A 38 2.86 18.07 -14.48
CA TYR A 38 3.77 16.97 -14.05
C TYR A 38 2.99 15.75 -13.58
N LEU A 39 1.90 15.93 -12.82
CA LEU A 39 1.04 14.83 -12.40
C LEU A 39 0.43 14.10 -13.60
N LYS A 40 -0.07 14.83 -14.59
CA LYS A 40 -0.58 14.24 -15.86
C LYS A 40 0.51 13.49 -16.62
N ALA A 41 1.71 14.06 -16.71
CA ALA A 41 2.82 13.41 -17.37
C ALA A 41 3.23 12.10 -16.65
N ILE A 42 3.13 12.05 -15.31
CA ILE A 42 3.33 10.81 -14.54
C ILE A 42 2.23 9.81 -14.88
N ALA A 43 0.96 10.23 -14.94
CA ALA A 43 -0.16 9.37 -15.33
C ALA A 43 0.02 8.76 -16.73
N ASP A 44 0.49 9.55 -17.69
CA ASP A 44 0.77 9.10 -19.06
C ASP A 44 1.89 8.07 -19.08
N GLN A 45 3.00 8.33 -18.36
CA GLN A 45 4.10 7.36 -18.24
C GLN A 45 3.64 6.03 -17.59
N LEU A 46 2.72 6.06 -16.64
CA LEU A 46 2.16 4.85 -16.03
C LEU A 46 1.33 4.05 -17.04
N ARG A 47 0.50 4.69 -17.85
CA ARG A 47 -0.30 4.02 -18.88
C ARG A 47 0.57 3.40 -19.96
N GLU A 48 1.52 4.17 -20.49
CA GLU A 48 2.44 3.73 -21.54
C GLU A 48 3.31 2.53 -21.09
N ASN A 49 3.63 2.45 -19.79
CA ASN A 49 4.51 1.42 -19.24
C ASN A 49 3.78 0.42 -18.31
N ALA A 50 2.43 0.34 -18.37
CA ALA A 50 1.63 -0.50 -17.49
C ALA A 50 2.02 -1.99 -17.55
N GLU A 51 2.37 -2.48 -18.73
CA GLU A 51 2.81 -3.88 -18.90
C GLU A 51 4.17 -4.13 -18.24
N LEU A 52 5.13 -3.24 -18.45
CA LEU A 52 6.47 -3.35 -17.85
C LEU A 52 6.40 -3.30 -16.33
N LEU A 53 5.74 -2.27 -15.78
CA LEU A 53 5.58 -2.08 -14.34
C LEU A 53 4.81 -3.24 -13.71
N GLY A 54 3.75 -3.70 -14.36
CA GLY A 54 2.97 -4.86 -13.91
C GLY A 54 3.81 -6.14 -13.86
N LYS A 55 4.63 -6.42 -14.87
CA LYS A 55 5.56 -7.58 -14.88
C LYS A 55 6.55 -7.51 -13.71
N ILE A 56 7.17 -6.35 -13.51
CA ILE A 56 8.14 -6.15 -12.43
C ILE A 56 7.47 -6.33 -11.06
N GLU A 57 6.32 -5.69 -10.83
CA GLU A 57 5.59 -5.83 -9.56
C GLU A 57 5.13 -7.28 -9.31
N THR A 58 4.74 -8.00 -10.36
CA THR A 58 4.39 -9.42 -10.26
C THR A 58 5.58 -10.26 -9.80
N ILE A 59 6.76 -10.07 -10.40
CA ILE A 59 7.97 -10.81 -10.03
C ILE A 59 8.43 -10.48 -8.61
N ASP A 60 8.32 -9.21 -8.20
CA ASP A 60 8.70 -8.75 -6.87
C ASP A 60 7.77 -9.25 -5.75
N THR A 61 6.46 -9.35 -6.03
CA THR A 61 5.44 -9.54 -4.98
C THR A 61 4.75 -10.90 -5.02
N GLY A 62 4.77 -11.57 -6.14
CA GLY A 62 3.97 -12.79 -6.38
C GLY A 62 2.50 -12.54 -6.73
N LYS A 63 2.04 -11.28 -6.84
CA LYS A 63 0.69 -10.94 -7.30
C LYS A 63 0.49 -11.34 -8.76
N LEU A 64 -0.75 -11.63 -9.14
CA LEU A 64 -1.06 -12.02 -10.52
C LEU A 64 -0.77 -10.88 -11.50
N PHE A 65 -0.15 -11.20 -12.63
CA PHE A 65 0.17 -10.21 -13.64
C PHE A 65 -1.06 -9.46 -14.17
N LYS A 66 -2.20 -10.14 -14.29
CA LYS A 66 -3.46 -9.50 -14.66
C LYS A 66 -3.92 -8.44 -13.64
N GLU A 67 -3.65 -8.65 -12.34
CA GLU A 67 -3.95 -7.68 -11.29
C GLU A 67 -3.00 -6.48 -11.36
N THR A 68 -1.70 -6.72 -11.42
CA THR A 68 -0.69 -5.64 -11.40
C THR A 68 -0.72 -4.77 -12.65
N LYS A 69 -0.92 -5.36 -13.83
CA LYS A 69 -1.08 -4.63 -15.09
C LYS A 69 -2.33 -3.74 -15.07
N THR A 70 -3.47 -4.27 -14.60
CA THR A 70 -4.71 -3.49 -14.48
C THR A 70 -4.55 -2.38 -13.45
N GLN A 71 -3.87 -2.67 -12.33
CA GLN A 71 -3.62 -1.71 -11.28
C GLN A 71 -2.78 -0.51 -11.77
N ALA A 72 -1.82 -0.70 -12.68
CA ALA A 72 -1.02 0.39 -13.21
C ALA A 72 -1.88 1.46 -13.92
N ASN A 73 -2.91 1.07 -14.68
CA ASN A 73 -3.86 2.00 -15.28
C ASN A 73 -4.71 2.72 -14.23
N TYR A 74 -5.21 1.98 -13.23
CA TYR A 74 -5.96 2.56 -12.10
C TYR A 74 -5.11 3.56 -11.30
N ILE A 75 -3.84 3.28 -11.11
CA ILE A 75 -2.91 4.20 -10.43
C ILE A 75 -2.75 5.50 -11.22
N ALA A 76 -2.71 5.45 -12.55
CA ALA A 76 -2.66 6.65 -13.38
C ALA A 76 -3.85 7.59 -13.13
N GLU A 77 -5.05 7.05 -12.90
CA GLU A 77 -6.25 7.84 -12.55
C GLU A 77 -6.09 8.60 -11.21
N TYR A 78 -5.32 8.09 -10.27
CA TYR A 78 -4.97 8.82 -9.04
C TYR A 78 -4.22 10.12 -9.35
N TYR A 79 -3.22 10.04 -10.22
CA TYR A 79 -2.46 11.24 -10.61
C TYR A 79 -3.33 12.23 -11.38
N ASP A 80 -4.20 11.76 -12.26
CA ASP A 80 -5.16 12.62 -12.96
C ASP A 80 -6.13 13.30 -12.01
N TYR A 81 -6.65 12.56 -11.04
CA TYR A 81 -7.53 13.11 -10.00
C TYR A 81 -6.85 14.24 -9.22
N TYR A 82 -5.62 14.02 -8.72
CA TYR A 82 -4.88 15.05 -7.99
C TYR A 82 -4.38 16.18 -8.89
N ALA A 83 -4.12 15.93 -10.16
CA ALA A 83 -3.87 16.98 -11.14
C ALA A 83 -5.10 17.90 -11.30
N GLY A 84 -6.29 17.30 -11.36
CA GLY A 84 -7.56 18.04 -11.38
C GLY A 84 -7.88 18.81 -10.11
N LEU A 85 -7.36 18.34 -8.95
CA LEU A 85 -7.56 19.00 -7.66
C LEU A 85 -6.52 20.09 -7.35
N ALA A 86 -5.38 20.14 -8.03
CA ALA A 86 -4.26 20.99 -7.65
C ALA A 86 -4.63 22.49 -7.54
N ASP A 87 -5.56 22.97 -8.37
CA ASP A 87 -6.06 24.36 -8.37
C ASP A 87 -7.44 24.53 -7.69
N LYS A 88 -7.89 23.52 -6.93
CA LYS A 88 -9.18 23.51 -6.22
C LYS A 88 -9.05 23.59 -4.71
N ILE A 89 -7.85 23.85 -4.20
CA ILE A 89 -7.58 23.89 -2.77
C ILE A 89 -7.99 25.24 -2.23
N GLU A 90 -9.06 25.24 -1.45
CA GLU A 90 -9.68 26.43 -0.89
C GLU A 90 -9.16 26.75 0.51
N GLY A 91 -9.25 28.05 0.88
CA GLY A 91 -9.16 28.56 2.23
C GLY A 91 -10.53 28.93 2.78
N THR A 92 -10.56 29.44 3.99
CA THR A 92 -11.81 29.81 4.68
C THR A 92 -11.71 31.24 5.19
N VAL A 93 -12.76 31.99 5.06
CA VAL A 93 -12.94 33.27 5.80
C VAL A 93 -13.63 32.95 7.10
N LEU A 94 -12.96 33.21 8.22
CA LEU A 94 -13.47 32.93 9.56
C LEU A 94 -14.24 34.12 10.12
N PRO A 95 -15.44 33.91 10.71
CA PRO A 95 -16.11 34.96 11.46
C PRO A 95 -15.31 35.24 12.73
N ILE A 96 -15.09 36.53 13.00
CA ILE A 96 -14.49 37.01 14.25
C ILE A 96 -15.27 38.19 14.80
N ASP A 97 -15.27 38.30 16.10
CA ASP A 97 -16.04 39.30 16.84
C ASP A 97 -15.26 40.64 16.96
N LYS A 98 -14.71 41.11 15.83
CA LYS A 98 -13.95 42.37 15.74
C LYS A 98 -14.28 43.07 14.41
N PRO A 99 -14.96 44.23 14.46
CA PRO A 99 -15.55 44.88 13.28
C PRO A 99 -14.55 45.36 12.23
N ASN A 100 -13.28 45.55 12.59
CA ASN A 100 -12.24 46.06 11.69
C ASN A 100 -11.20 45.02 11.32
N MET A 101 -11.50 43.71 11.49
CA MET A 101 -10.59 42.60 11.19
C MET A 101 -11.24 41.56 10.29
N GLN A 102 -10.44 40.99 9.40
CA GLN A 102 -10.81 39.82 8.62
C GLN A 102 -9.76 38.73 8.84
N VAL A 103 -10.20 37.51 9.09
CA VAL A 103 -9.33 36.32 9.24
C VAL A 103 -9.56 35.37 8.09
N ILE A 104 -8.49 35.07 7.37
CA ILE A 104 -8.50 34.17 6.22
C ILE A 104 -7.50 33.05 6.49
N THR A 105 -7.89 31.82 6.22
CA THR A 105 -6.97 30.69 6.17
C THR A 105 -6.53 30.42 4.74
N THR A 106 -5.27 30.06 4.55
CA THR A 106 -4.75 29.55 3.29
C THR A 106 -4.02 28.23 3.53
N ARG A 107 -4.05 27.34 2.54
CA ARG A 107 -3.31 26.09 2.62
C ARG A 107 -2.00 26.25 1.86
N VAL A 108 -0.91 25.92 2.52
CA VAL A 108 0.46 26.01 1.99
C VAL A 108 1.14 24.64 2.04
N PRO A 109 2.13 24.35 1.17
CA PRO A 109 2.93 23.15 1.29
C PRO A 109 3.70 23.15 2.63
N ILE A 110 3.86 21.97 3.24
CA ILE A 110 4.48 21.83 4.55
C ILE A 110 6.00 21.62 4.48
N GLY A 111 6.54 21.15 3.34
CA GLY A 111 7.97 20.89 3.23
C GLY A 111 8.31 19.53 2.64
N VAL A 112 9.30 18.88 3.22
CA VAL A 112 9.74 17.54 2.84
C VAL A 112 8.86 16.48 3.50
N VAL A 113 8.27 15.61 2.68
CA VAL A 113 7.48 14.47 3.13
C VAL A 113 8.30 13.19 3.03
N ALA A 114 8.41 12.42 4.10
CA ALA A 114 8.91 11.05 4.07
C ALA A 114 7.76 10.09 3.82
N ALA A 115 7.83 9.29 2.76
CA ALA A 115 6.85 8.25 2.46
C ALA A 115 7.47 6.87 2.61
N ILE A 116 6.92 6.04 3.50
CA ILE A 116 7.40 4.66 3.70
C ILE A 116 6.37 3.69 3.14
N ILE A 117 6.81 2.90 2.16
CA ILE A 117 5.96 2.05 1.34
C ILE A 117 6.19 0.59 1.71
N PRO A 118 5.13 -0.20 1.93
CA PRO A 118 5.22 -1.63 2.21
C PRO A 118 5.44 -2.45 0.93
N TRP A 119 5.60 -3.75 1.09
CA TRP A 119 5.93 -4.70 0.02
C TRP A 119 4.73 -5.16 -0.83
N ASN A 120 3.49 -5.00 -0.38
CA ASN A 120 2.34 -5.65 -1.01
C ASN A 120 1.73 -4.91 -2.23
N SER A 121 1.93 -3.60 -2.36
CA SER A 121 1.41 -2.79 -3.47
C SER A 121 2.21 -1.49 -3.61
N GLN A 122 3.47 -1.59 -4.04
CA GLN A 122 4.38 -0.45 -4.07
C GLN A 122 3.86 0.72 -4.88
N MET A 123 3.39 0.46 -6.10
CA MET A 123 2.95 1.51 -7.00
C MET A 123 1.71 2.23 -6.50
N LEU A 124 0.69 1.48 -6.04
CA LEU A 124 -0.54 2.08 -5.51
C LEU A 124 -0.26 2.89 -4.24
N LEU A 125 0.48 2.30 -3.29
CA LEU A 125 0.75 2.95 -2.01
C LEU A 125 1.76 4.10 -2.13
N THR A 126 2.53 4.14 -3.21
CA THR A 126 3.29 5.31 -3.60
C THR A 126 2.36 6.40 -4.15
N ALA A 127 1.45 6.07 -5.05
CA ALA A 127 0.56 7.05 -5.67
C ALA A 127 -0.31 7.80 -4.65
N VAL A 128 -0.89 7.08 -3.67
CA VAL A 128 -1.73 7.70 -2.63
C VAL A 128 -0.98 8.67 -1.70
N LYS A 129 0.36 8.65 -1.71
CA LYS A 129 1.22 9.57 -0.98
C LYS A 129 1.85 10.62 -1.89
N LEU A 130 2.38 10.19 -3.03
CA LEU A 130 3.12 11.04 -3.96
C LEU A 130 2.20 12.05 -4.67
N ALA A 131 1.05 11.60 -5.19
CA ALA A 131 0.17 12.46 -5.98
C ALA A 131 -0.35 13.67 -5.17
N PRO A 132 -0.92 13.50 -3.95
CA PRO A 132 -1.34 14.64 -3.14
C PRO A 132 -0.17 15.52 -2.68
N ALA A 133 1.00 14.93 -2.35
CA ALA A 133 2.17 15.70 -1.96
C ALA A 133 2.62 16.65 -3.08
N LEU A 134 2.71 16.14 -4.30
CA LEU A 134 3.10 16.95 -5.48
C LEU A 134 2.03 17.99 -5.84
N ALA A 135 0.76 17.64 -5.79
CA ALA A 135 -0.34 18.57 -6.08
C ALA A 135 -0.28 19.81 -5.17
N MET A 136 0.05 19.58 -3.89
CA MET A 136 0.19 20.66 -2.89
C MET A 136 1.54 21.38 -2.90
N GLY A 137 2.50 20.97 -3.76
CA GLY A 137 3.80 21.63 -3.86
C GLY A 137 4.83 21.15 -2.84
N ASN A 138 4.59 20.05 -2.14
CA ASN A 138 5.58 19.41 -1.27
C ASN A 138 6.65 18.69 -2.10
N THR A 139 7.79 18.42 -1.49
CA THR A 139 8.80 17.49 -1.99
C THR A 139 8.77 16.20 -1.19
N ILE A 140 9.28 15.10 -1.76
CA ILE A 140 9.09 13.81 -1.14
C ILE A 140 10.35 12.93 -1.23
N VAL A 141 10.61 12.18 -0.15
CA VAL A 141 11.57 11.09 -0.12
C VAL A 141 10.81 9.79 0.16
N ILE A 142 10.84 8.88 -0.79
CA ILE A 142 10.12 7.60 -0.74
C ILE A 142 11.12 6.50 -0.35
N LYS A 143 10.85 5.82 0.76
CA LYS A 143 11.56 4.59 1.11
C LYS A 143 10.74 3.39 0.63
N SER A 144 11.29 2.66 -0.34
CA SER A 144 10.71 1.37 -0.78
C SER A 144 10.87 0.30 0.29
N SER A 145 10.04 -0.74 0.21
CA SER A 145 10.30 -1.97 0.97
C SER A 145 11.52 -2.69 0.40
N GLU A 146 12.32 -3.27 1.29
CA GLU A 146 13.44 -4.14 0.93
C GLU A 146 12.99 -5.46 0.29
N LEU A 147 11.73 -5.87 0.54
CA LEU A 147 11.18 -7.13 0.03
C LEU A 147 10.70 -7.04 -1.42
N ALA A 148 10.39 -5.82 -1.91
CA ALA A 148 9.88 -5.63 -3.26
C ALA A 148 10.20 -4.21 -3.77
N PRO A 149 11.47 -3.86 -3.98
CA PRO A 149 11.87 -2.50 -4.32
C PRO A 149 11.90 -2.21 -5.83
N ALA A 150 11.99 -3.22 -6.70
CA ALA A 150 12.39 -3.05 -8.09
C ALA A 150 11.42 -2.18 -8.89
N THR A 151 10.12 -2.31 -8.65
CA THR A 151 9.10 -1.54 -9.36
C THR A 151 9.26 -0.04 -9.14
N LEU A 152 9.62 0.39 -7.91
CA LEU A 152 9.79 1.82 -7.60
C LEU A 152 11.05 2.40 -8.26
N PHE A 153 12.11 1.61 -8.43
CA PHE A 153 13.31 2.07 -9.15
C PHE A 153 13.05 2.21 -10.65
N GLU A 154 12.25 1.33 -11.25
CA GLU A 154 11.82 1.54 -12.63
C GLU A 154 10.89 2.75 -12.77
N PHE A 155 9.97 2.92 -11.84
CA PHE A 155 9.11 4.10 -11.80
C PHE A 155 9.92 5.41 -11.62
N ALA A 156 11.02 5.42 -10.87
CA ALA A 156 11.90 6.59 -10.75
C ALA A 156 12.42 7.06 -12.12
N LYS A 157 12.80 6.12 -13.00
CA LYS A 157 13.23 6.45 -14.37
C LYS A 157 12.10 7.06 -15.20
N LEU A 158 10.87 6.61 -14.99
CA LEU A 158 9.71 7.17 -15.66
C LEU A 158 9.36 8.57 -15.14
N ILE A 159 9.48 8.81 -13.84
CA ILE A 159 9.33 10.14 -13.24
C ILE A 159 10.36 11.11 -13.82
N GLU A 160 11.61 10.71 -14.00
CA GLU A 160 12.65 11.55 -14.58
C GLU A 160 12.28 11.99 -16.01
N LYS A 161 11.68 11.12 -16.83
CA LYS A 161 11.22 11.42 -18.17
C LYS A 161 10.12 12.51 -18.22
N THR A 162 9.39 12.73 -17.14
CA THR A 162 8.37 13.79 -17.07
C THR A 162 8.95 15.19 -17.01
N GLY A 163 10.26 15.33 -16.79
CA GLY A 163 10.93 16.62 -16.62
C GLY A 163 10.65 17.30 -15.28
N ILE A 164 10.08 16.58 -14.29
CA ILE A 164 9.90 17.13 -12.95
C ILE A 164 11.25 17.59 -12.37
N PRO A 165 11.34 18.76 -11.69
CA PRO A 165 12.61 19.28 -11.21
C PRO A 165 13.34 18.28 -10.29
N LYS A 166 14.65 18.19 -10.46
CA LYS A 166 15.52 17.31 -9.64
C LYS A 166 15.34 17.62 -8.16
N GLY A 167 15.26 16.57 -7.34
CA GLY A 167 15.08 16.66 -5.89
C GLY A 167 13.62 16.73 -5.44
N VAL A 168 12.65 17.00 -6.32
CA VAL A 168 11.24 17.02 -5.96
C VAL A 168 10.75 15.63 -5.53
N VAL A 169 11.18 14.59 -6.24
CA VAL A 169 10.93 13.18 -5.88
C VAL A 169 12.25 12.45 -5.74
N ASN A 170 12.46 11.79 -4.62
CA ASN A 170 13.64 10.99 -4.33
C ASN A 170 13.19 9.60 -3.87
N ILE A 171 13.87 8.55 -4.32
CA ILE A 171 13.56 7.16 -3.94
C ILE A 171 14.82 6.53 -3.36
N VAL A 172 14.69 5.96 -2.16
CA VAL A 172 15.72 5.20 -1.48
C VAL A 172 15.21 3.80 -1.12
N SER A 173 16.10 2.83 -1.07
CA SER A 173 15.81 1.49 -0.53
C SER A 173 16.73 1.18 0.64
N GLY A 174 16.33 0.28 1.51
CA GLY A 174 17.11 -0.14 2.66
C GLY A 174 16.25 -0.73 3.76
N LEU A 175 16.89 -1.20 4.80
CA LEU A 175 16.24 -1.78 5.95
C LEU A 175 15.51 -0.72 6.80
N GLY A 176 14.68 -1.17 7.74
CA GLY A 176 14.03 -0.29 8.70
C GLY A 176 15.05 0.49 9.55
N ASP A 177 16.11 -0.17 9.99
CA ASP A 177 17.31 0.42 10.60
C ASP A 177 18.51 0.01 9.73
N PRO A 178 19.40 0.92 9.28
CA PRO A 178 19.42 2.36 9.62
C PRO A 178 18.58 3.28 8.70
N CYS A 179 18.18 2.85 7.50
CA CYS A 179 17.59 3.71 6.47
C CYS A 179 16.26 4.35 6.91
N GLY A 180 15.29 3.53 7.32
CA GLY A 180 13.96 4.02 7.74
C GLY A 180 14.03 4.90 8.98
N LYS A 181 14.87 4.52 9.96
CA LYS A 181 15.10 5.31 11.17
C LYS A 181 15.69 6.68 10.83
N ALA A 182 16.75 6.72 10.04
CA ALA A 182 17.38 7.98 9.62
C ALA A 182 16.39 8.90 8.88
N LEU A 183 15.50 8.33 8.06
CA LEU A 183 14.51 9.13 7.34
C LEU A 183 13.43 9.70 8.27
N THR A 184 12.93 8.90 9.21
CA THR A 184 11.81 9.30 10.09
C THR A 184 12.21 10.21 11.24
N SER A 185 13.49 10.26 11.60
CA SER A 185 14.04 11.18 12.62
C SER A 185 14.82 12.36 12.03
N HIS A 186 14.81 12.55 10.71
CA HIS A 186 15.57 13.59 10.06
C HIS A 186 14.97 14.98 10.30
N ASN A 187 15.78 15.95 10.76
CA ASN A 187 15.34 17.29 11.17
C ASN A 187 14.65 18.13 10.08
N LEU A 188 14.85 17.80 8.80
CA LEU A 188 14.23 18.48 7.67
C LEU A 188 12.96 17.78 7.16
N VAL A 189 12.53 16.70 7.81
CA VAL A 189 11.28 15.99 7.47
C VAL A 189 10.14 16.55 8.31
N GLU A 190 9.17 17.14 7.64
CA GLU A 190 8.01 17.78 8.27
C GLU A 190 6.85 16.80 8.47
N ARG A 191 6.78 15.76 7.62
CA ARG A 191 5.72 14.76 7.69
C ARG A 191 6.22 13.37 7.32
N VAL A 192 5.78 12.38 8.07
CA VAL A 192 5.96 10.96 7.75
C VAL A 192 4.61 10.35 7.34
N ALA A 193 4.51 9.87 6.12
CA ALA A 193 3.37 9.11 5.61
C ALA A 193 3.75 7.62 5.53
N PHE A 194 3.27 6.82 6.46
CA PHE A 194 3.62 5.41 6.60
C PHE A 194 2.45 4.50 6.21
N THR A 195 2.77 3.41 5.52
CA THR A 195 1.88 2.25 5.40
C THR A 195 2.68 0.99 5.72
N GLY A 196 2.16 0.16 6.63
CA GLY A 196 2.85 -1.08 7.02
C GLY A 196 2.32 -1.72 8.30
N GLY A 197 3.18 -2.46 9.01
CA GLY A 197 2.82 -3.18 10.22
C GLY A 197 2.83 -2.32 11.49
N LEU A 198 2.04 -2.73 12.48
CA LEU A 198 1.85 -2.03 13.77
C LEU A 198 3.18 -1.81 14.53
N GLU A 199 4.06 -2.81 14.56
CA GLU A 199 5.34 -2.69 15.29
C GLU A 199 6.23 -1.60 14.65
N THR A 200 6.30 -1.56 13.30
CA THR A 200 7.03 -0.51 12.60
C THR A 200 6.42 0.87 12.86
N ALA A 201 5.08 0.97 12.91
CA ALA A 201 4.40 2.22 13.24
C ALA A 201 4.80 2.77 14.63
N ARG A 202 4.93 1.90 15.63
CA ARG A 202 5.42 2.29 16.97
C ARG A 202 6.84 2.85 16.92
N HIS A 203 7.73 2.25 16.12
CA HIS A 203 9.08 2.80 15.91
C HIS A 203 9.04 4.15 15.23
N ILE A 204 8.19 4.32 14.22
CA ILE A 204 8.05 5.60 13.50
C ILE A 204 7.58 6.71 14.44
N ILE A 205 6.56 6.46 15.27
CA ILE A 205 6.09 7.44 16.26
C ILE A 205 7.23 7.85 17.20
N ARG A 206 8.01 6.88 17.71
CA ARG A 206 9.15 7.18 18.58
C ARG A 206 10.22 8.00 17.87
N ASN A 207 10.56 7.65 16.64
CA ASN A 207 11.56 8.38 15.85
C ASN A 207 11.09 9.81 15.51
N SER A 208 9.79 9.98 15.20
CA SER A 208 9.21 11.29 14.87
C SER A 208 9.14 12.24 16.07
N ALA A 209 9.31 11.75 17.29
CA ALA A 209 9.43 12.61 18.47
C ALA A 209 10.72 13.44 18.45
N GLU A 210 11.77 12.99 17.77
CA GLU A 210 13.06 13.70 17.68
C GLU A 210 12.96 15.01 16.88
N ASN A 211 12.12 15.03 15.83
CA ASN A 211 11.95 16.17 14.92
C ASN A 211 10.55 16.77 14.94
N LEU A 212 9.63 16.26 15.79
CA LEU A 212 8.23 16.70 15.92
C LEU A 212 7.46 16.63 14.59
N SER A 213 7.86 15.76 13.65
CA SER A 213 7.20 15.62 12.35
C SER A 213 5.77 15.06 12.52
N GLN A 214 4.86 15.53 11.69
CA GLN A 214 3.50 15.00 11.63
C GLN A 214 3.52 13.56 11.10
N VAL A 215 2.75 12.65 11.70
CA VAL A 215 2.69 11.25 11.29
C VAL A 215 1.29 10.88 10.85
N SER A 216 1.16 10.24 9.67
CA SER A 216 -0.04 9.53 9.24
C SER A 216 0.29 8.06 9.05
N LEU A 217 -0.56 7.22 9.63
CA LEU A 217 -0.36 5.77 9.69
C LEU A 217 -1.51 5.06 8.98
N GLU A 218 -1.16 4.26 7.98
CA GLU A 218 -2.04 3.30 7.33
C GLU A 218 -1.56 1.90 7.71
N LEU A 219 -2.37 1.15 8.44
CA LEU A 219 -1.96 -0.09 9.08
C LEU A 219 -2.77 -1.27 8.57
N GLY A 220 -2.34 -2.48 8.93
CA GLY A 220 -3.09 -3.69 8.69
C GLY A 220 -4.40 -3.73 9.47
N GLY A 221 -5.26 -4.67 9.11
CA GLY A 221 -6.54 -4.86 9.76
C GLY A 221 -7.07 -6.27 9.57
N LYS A 222 -8.22 -6.53 10.18
CA LYS A 222 -9.04 -7.72 10.01
C LYS A 222 -10.46 -7.28 9.68
N SER A 223 -10.67 -6.86 8.42
CA SER A 223 -11.94 -6.26 8.00
C SER A 223 -13.09 -7.26 8.06
N PRO A 224 -14.25 -6.87 8.62
CA PRO A 224 -15.44 -7.71 8.63
C PRO A 224 -16.18 -7.67 7.29
N VAL A 225 -16.75 -8.80 6.90
CA VAL A 225 -17.74 -8.91 5.82
C VAL A 225 -18.99 -9.56 6.41
N ALA A 226 -20.13 -8.87 6.35
CA ALA A 226 -21.40 -9.40 6.83
C ALA A 226 -22.30 -9.77 5.64
N VAL A 227 -22.91 -10.96 5.68
CA VAL A 227 -23.86 -11.43 4.67
C VAL A 227 -25.19 -11.78 5.34
N PHE A 228 -26.25 -11.09 4.95
CA PHE A 228 -27.62 -11.31 5.42
C PHE A 228 -28.40 -12.21 4.47
N ASN A 229 -29.56 -12.71 4.92
CA ASN A 229 -30.37 -13.67 4.18
C ASN A 229 -31.04 -13.11 2.92
N ASP A 230 -31.17 -11.81 2.79
CA ASP A 230 -31.67 -11.10 1.62
C ASP A 230 -30.62 -10.85 0.54
N ALA A 231 -29.35 -11.20 0.81
CA ALA A 231 -28.28 -11.04 -0.17
C ALA A 231 -28.43 -11.98 -1.37
N LYS A 232 -28.09 -11.51 -2.56
CA LYS A 232 -27.93 -12.38 -3.75
C LYS A 232 -26.70 -13.27 -3.52
N ILE A 233 -26.93 -14.54 -3.20
CA ILE A 233 -25.91 -15.50 -2.72
C ILE A 233 -24.69 -15.57 -3.65
N ASP A 234 -24.88 -15.65 -4.98
CA ASP A 234 -23.75 -15.76 -5.92
C ASP A 234 -22.90 -14.48 -5.96
N ASN A 235 -23.55 -13.30 -5.89
CA ASN A 235 -22.84 -12.04 -5.80
C ASN A 235 -22.06 -11.93 -4.47
N ALA A 236 -22.67 -12.31 -3.36
CA ALA A 236 -22.03 -12.34 -2.06
C ALA A 236 -20.83 -13.30 -2.03
N LEU A 237 -20.97 -14.51 -2.62
CA LEU A 237 -19.84 -15.45 -2.76
C LEU A 237 -18.70 -14.88 -3.61
N ASN A 238 -19.01 -14.18 -4.71
CA ASN A 238 -18.01 -13.50 -5.53
C ASN A 238 -17.29 -12.42 -4.72
N GLY A 239 -18.05 -11.55 -4.05
CA GLY A 239 -17.51 -10.48 -3.21
C GLY A 239 -16.63 -11.00 -2.08
N VAL A 240 -17.10 -11.99 -1.31
CA VAL A 240 -16.32 -12.61 -0.23
C VAL A 240 -15.05 -13.23 -0.76
N THR A 241 -15.12 -14.02 -1.85
CA THR A 241 -13.94 -14.67 -2.43
C THR A 241 -12.92 -13.65 -2.92
N ALA A 242 -13.35 -12.63 -3.64
CA ALA A 242 -12.47 -11.59 -4.16
C ALA A 242 -11.86 -10.73 -3.05
N SER A 243 -12.64 -10.39 -2.02
CA SER A 243 -12.19 -9.53 -0.92
C SER A 243 -11.08 -10.13 -0.07
N ILE A 244 -10.97 -11.46 0.01
CA ILE A 244 -9.94 -12.12 0.82
C ILE A 244 -8.85 -12.76 -0.03
N PHE A 245 -9.16 -13.44 -1.13
CA PHE A 245 -8.18 -14.22 -1.88
C PHE A 245 -7.50 -13.43 -3.02
N GLY A 246 -8.01 -12.24 -3.38
CA GLY A 246 -7.30 -11.31 -4.25
C GLY A 246 -5.93 -10.94 -3.68
N ALA A 247 -4.94 -10.70 -4.53
CA ALA A 247 -3.55 -10.45 -4.14
C ALA A 247 -2.99 -11.49 -3.14
N SER A 248 -3.41 -12.75 -3.25
CA SER A 248 -3.04 -13.84 -2.33
C SER A 248 -3.37 -13.55 -0.86
N GLY A 249 -4.43 -12.77 -0.58
CA GLY A 249 -4.87 -12.39 0.75
C GLY A 249 -4.00 -11.32 1.43
N GLN A 250 -3.02 -10.74 0.73
CA GLN A 250 -2.03 -9.84 1.31
C GLN A 250 -2.43 -8.36 1.20
N SER A 251 -3.69 -8.06 1.48
CA SER A 251 -4.24 -6.70 1.47
C SER A 251 -4.62 -6.24 2.87
N CYS A 252 -4.30 -4.98 3.21
CA CYS A 252 -4.68 -4.37 4.48
C CYS A 252 -6.21 -4.25 4.65
N ILE A 253 -6.96 -4.20 3.55
CA ILE A 253 -8.43 -4.12 3.52
C ILE A 253 -9.10 -5.48 3.27
N ALA A 254 -8.35 -6.59 3.28
CA ALA A 254 -8.90 -7.92 3.01
C ALA A 254 -10.05 -8.29 3.96
N GLY A 255 -11.15 -8.78 3.40
CA GLY A 255 -12.34 -9.22 4.15
C GLY A 255 -12.09 -10.53 4.88
N SER A 256 -11.25 -10.50 5.91
CA SER A 256 -10.72 -11.69 6.59
C SER A 256 -11.65 -12.29 7.63
N ARG A 257 -12.66 -11.54 8.11
CA ARG A 257 -13.66 -12.03 9.04
C ARG A 257 -15.02 -12.04 8.39
N LEU A 258 -15.56 -13.23 8.12
CA LEU A 258 -16.88 -13.43 7.52
C LEU A 258 -17.92 -13.71 8.58
N TYR A 259 -18.95 -12.86 8.64
CA TYR A 259 -20.12 -13.03 9.50
C TYR A 259 -21.35 -13.40 8.64
N LEU A 260 -21.91 -14.56 8.89
CA LEU A 260 -23.08 -15.07 8.18
C LEU A 260 -24.31 -15.05 9.07
N GLN A 261 -25.42 -14.54 8.56
CA GLN A 261 -26.70 -14.68 9.26
C GLN A 261 -27.03 -16.17 9.44
N LYS A 262 -27.54 -16.56 10.62
CA LYS A 262 -27.72 -17.96 11.02
C LYS A 262 -28.51 -18.78 10.01
N SER A 263 -29.56 -18.20 9.41
CA SER A 263 -30.41 -18.88 8.46
C SER A 263 -29.74 -19.34 7.16
N ILE A 264 -28.67 -18.66 6.73
CA ILE A 264 -27.93 -18.98 5.50
C ILE A 264 -26.55 -19.64 5.78
N TYR A 265 -26.18 -19.78 7.04
CA TYR A 265 -24.81 -20.14 7.46
C TYR A 265 -24.29 -21.41 6.77
N ASN A 266 -24.97 -22.55 6.94
CA ASN A 266 -24.48 -23.84 6.42
C ASN A 266 -24.40 -23.82 4.87
N ASN A 267 -25.45 -23.38 4.20
CA ASN A 267 -25.52 -23.36 2.74
C ASN A 267 -24.46 -22.43 2.14
N PHE A 268 -24.25 -21.24 2.75
CA PHE A 268 -23.24 -20.29 2.28
C PHE A 268 -21.82 -20.82 2.52
N LEU A 269 -21.55 -21.36 3.72
CA LEU A 269 -20.25 -21.92 4.08
C LEU A 269 -19.84 -23.06 3.15
N ASP A 270 -20.76 -24.00 2.87
CA ASP A 270 -20.49 -25.13 1.96
C ASP A 270 -20.15 -24.66 0.55
N LYS A 271 -20.91 -23.69 0.02
CA LYS A 271 -20.63 -23.10 -1.28
C LYS A 271 -19.28 -22.38 -1.31
N LEU A 272 -18.95 -21.62 -0.26
CA LEU A 272 -17.68 -20.89 -0.14
C LEU A 272 -16.49 -21.86 -0.06
N VAL A 273 -16.60 -22.91 0.76
CA VAL A 273 -15.56 -23.96 0.87
C VAL A 273 -15.34 -24.65 -0.46
N ASN A 274 -16.41 -25.02 -1.17
CA ASN A 274 -16.31 -25.64 -2.49
C ASN A 274 -15.65 -24.71 -3.52
N ARG A 275 -15.90 -23.41 -3.44
CA ARG A 275 -15.27 -22.41 -4.29
C ARG A 275 -13.79 -22.23 -3.94
N ALA A 276 -13.45 -22.09 -2.66
CA ALA A 276 -12.08 -21.94 -2.18
C ALA A 276 -11.19 -23.11 -2.58
N LYS A 277 -11.67 -24.35 -2.50
CA LYS A 277 -10.95 -25.56 -2.94
C LYS A 277 -10.63 -25.58 -4.43
N LYS A 278 -11.40 -24.87 -5.26
CA LYS A 278 -11.21 -24.79 -6.72
C LYS A 278 -10.28 -23.67 -7.15
N ILE A 279 -9.82 -22.81 -6.24
CA ILE A 279 -8.88 -21.74 -6.58
C ILE A 279 -7.55 -22.35 -7.04
N LYS A 280 -7.21 -22.09 -8.32
CA LYS A 280 -5.97 -22.60 -8.93
C LYS A 280 -4.77 -21.78 -8.45
N LEU A 281 -3.87 -22.46 -7.72
CA LEU A 281 -2.56 -21.93 -7.38
C LEU A 281 -1.59 -22.17 -8.55
N GLY A 282 -0.70 -21.24 -8.82
CA GLY A 282 0.28 -21.39 -9.89
C GLY A 282 1.19 -20.18 -10.05
N SER A 283 2.00 -20.22 -11.11
CA SER A 283 2.83 -19.08 -11.48
C SER A 283 1.97 -17.82 -11.67
N PRO A 284 2.33 -16.68 -11.07
CA PRO A 284 1.55 -15.47 -11.18
C PRO A 284 1.52 -14.85 -12.58
N MET A 285 2.40 -15.34 -13.48
CA MET A 285 2.47 -14.93 -14.89
C MET A 285 1.49 -15.71 -15.78
N GLU A 286 1.00 -16.87 -15.33
CA GLU A 286 0.07 -17.70 -16.10
C GLU A 286 -1.35 -17.14 -16.03
N SER A 287 -2.03 -17.09 -17.19
CA SER A 287 -3.35 -16.43 -17.32
C SER A 287 -4.47 -17.13 -16.55
N ASP A 288 -4.38 -18.45 -16.37
CA ASP A 288 -5.36 -19.28 -15.68
C ASP A 288 -5.08 -19.44 -14.18
N THR A 289 -3.97 -18.92 -13.68
CA THR A 289 -3.69 -18.84 -12.24
C THR A 289 -4.66 -17.88 -11.58
N GLN A 290 -5.23 -18.28 -10.44
CA GLN A 290 -6.18 -17.50 -9.67
C GLN A 290 -5.60 -16.98 -8.36
N MET A 291 -4.52 -17.58 -7.85
CA MET A 291 -3.79 -17.11 -6.68
C MET A 291 -2.31 -17.46 -6.81
N GLY A 292 -1.46 -16.47 -6.66
CA GLY A 292 0.00 -16.58 -6.71
C GLY A 292 0.62 -16.97 -5.36
N PRO A 293 1.95 -16.97 -5.25
CA PRO A 293 2.66 -17.21 -3.99
C PRO A 293 2.51 -16.02 -3.04
N LEU A 294 2.84 -16.25 -1.78
CA LEU A 294 3.09 -15.20 -0.79
C LEU A 294 4.42 -14.48 -1.10
N SER A 295 4.55 -13.25 -0.63
CA SER A 295 5.69 -12.39 -0.94
C SER A 295 7.01 -12.83 -0.29
N SER A 296 6.97 -13.56 0.82
CA SER A 296 8.16 -13.96 1.55
C SER A 296 7.96 -15.19 2.43
N LEU A 297 9.08 -15.86 2.79
CA LEU A 297 9.07 -16.94 3.76
C LEU A 297 8.53 -16.50 5.12
N LYS A 298 8.90 -15.29 5.55
CA LYS A 298 8.41 -14.72 6.82
C LYS A 298 6.89 -14.64 6.88
N GLN A 299 6.24 -14.24 5.77
CA GLN A 299 4.77 -14.20 5.72
C GLN A 299 4.17 -15.61 5.78
N LEU A 300 4.76 -16.58 5.09
CA LEU A 300 4.34 -17.96 5.14
C LEU A 300 4.41 -18.53 6.57
N GLU A 301 5.51 -18.30 7.28
CA GLU A 301 5.72 -18.75 8.66
C GLU A 301 4.73 -18.10 9.64
N ILE A 302 4.44 -16.82 9.47
CA ILE A 302 3.45 -16.11 10.28
C ILE A 302 2.05 -16.72 10.08
N ILE A 303 1.67 -17.02 8.84
CA ILE A 303 0.38 -17.64 8.53
C ILE A 303 0.28 -19.02 9.19
N GLU A 304 1.29 -19.86 9.04
CA GLU A 304 1.31 -21.20 9.64
C GLU A 304 1.21 -21.15 11.17
N LYS A 305 1.98 -20.25 11.78
CA LYS A 305 1.93 -20.04 13.24
C LYS A 305 0.54 -19.63 13.70
N ASN A 306 -0.09 -18.66 13.01
CA ASN A 306 -1.40 -18.17 13.40
C ASN A 306 -2.49 -19.23 13.19
N ILE A 307 -2.43 -20.00 12.12
CA ILE A 307 -3.37 -21.12 11.88
C ILE A 307 -3.22 -22.16 12.99
N LYS A 308 -1.99 -22.57 13.31
CA LYS A 308 -1.74 -23.54 14.38
C LYS A 308 -2.32 -23.06 15.70
N LEU A 309 -1.99 -21.84 16.11
CA LEU A 309 -2.51 -21.26 17.35
C LEU A 309 -4.04 -21.18 17.38
N THR A 310 -4.65 -20.85 16.23
CA THR A 310 -6.12 -20.80 16.13
C THR A 310 -6.75 -22.19 16.28
N VAL A 311 -6.16 -23.21 15.68
CA VAL A 311 -6.63 -24.60 15.83
C VAL A 311 -6.46 -25.10 17.25
N ASP A 312 -5.31 -24.82 17.86
CA ASP A 312 -5.03 -25.18 19.26
C ASP A 312 -6.04 -24.52 20.25
N GLN A 313 -6.65 -23.40 19.86
CA GLN A 313 -7.68 -22.68 20.61
C GLN A 313 -9.12 -23.00 20.15
N GLY A 314 -9.33 -24.06 19.37
CA GLY A 314 -10.65 -24.57 19.00
C GLY A 314 -11.16 -24.16 17.61
N GLY A 315 -10.37 -23.44 16.80
CA GLY A 315 -10.72 -23.18 15.40
C GLY A 315 -10.77 -24.44 14.55
N LYS A 316 -11.74 -24.55 13.65
CA LYS A 316 -11.98 -25.75 12.81
C LYS A 316 -11.66 -25.44 11.35
N ILE A 317 -10.61 -26.03 10.79
CA ILE A 317 -10.25 -25.86 9.38
C ILE A 317 -11.33 -26.51 8.49
N LYS A 318 -11.92 -25.74 7.61
CA LYS A 318 -12.92 -26.20 6.62
C LYS A 318 -12.28 -26.50 5.26
N CYS A 319 -11.21 -25.79 4.90
CA CYS A 319 -10.34 -26.09 3.76
C CYS A 319 -8.98 -25.40 3.91
N GLY A 320 -7.99 -25.82 3.15
CA GLY A 320 -6.62 -25.27 3.19
C GLY A 320 -5.86 -25.66 4.47
N GLY A 321 -5.20 -24.69 5.07
CA GLY A 321 -4.55 -24.80 6.38
C GLY A 321 -3.16 -25.45 6.39
N LYS A 322 -2.64 -25.89 5.23
CA LYS A 322 -1.31 -26.50 5.10
C LYS A 322 -0.64 -26.01 3.82
N ARG A 323 0.69 -25.99 3.80
CA ARG A 323 1.48 -25.67 2.58
C ARG A 323 1.03 -26.52 1.40
N HIS A 324 1.00 -25.89 0.23
CA HIS A 324 0.72 -26.59 -1.02
C HIS A 324 1.97 -27.33 -1.52
N SER A 325 1.81 -28.37 -2.35
CA SER A 325 2.93 -29.11 -2.97
C SER A 325 3.85 -28.25 -3.84
N LEU A 326 3.36 -27.15 -4.39
CA LEU A 326 4.14 -26.16 -5.12
C LEU A 326 5.12 -25.37 -4.22
N SER A 327 5.06 -25.48 -2.89
CA SER A 327 5.91 -24.71 -1.98
C SER A 327 7.41 -25.05 -2.07
N ASN A 328 7.77 -26.13 -2.78
CA ASN A 328 9.17 -26.41 -3.15
C ASN A 328 9.73 -25.42 -4.19
N LYS A 329 8.85 -24.66 -4.89
CA LYS A 329 9.19 -23.70 -5.95
C LYS A 329 8.81 -22.25 -5.60
N GLY A 330 8.26 -22.02 -4.42
CA GLY A 330 7.81 -20.71 -3.97
C GLY A 330 6.96 -20.80 -2.70
N TYR A 331 6.54 -19.67 -2.17
CA TYR A 331 5.80 -19.58 -0.90
C TYR A 331 4.29 -19.77 -1.10
N TYR A 332 3.87 -20.91 -1.68
CA TYR A 332 2.48 -21.17 -2.00
C TYR A 332 1.69 -21.69 -0.80
N PHE A 333 0.57 -21.03 -0.54
CA PHE A 333 -0.36 -21.41 0.52
C PHE A 333 -1.80 -21.38 -0.03
N PRO A 334 -2.60 -22.43 0.16
CA PRO A 334 -3.94 -22.50 -0.43
C PRO A 334 -4.92 -21.59 0.29
N ALA A 335 -5.98 -21.22 -0.41
CA ALA A 335 -7.13 -20.54 0.19
C ALA A 335 -7.61 -21.30 1.42
N THR A 336 -7.64 -20.61 2.56
CA THR A 336 -7.92 -21.25 3.86
C THR A 336 -9.14 -20.63 4.50
N ILE A 337 -10.02 -21.50 4.99
CA ILE A 337 -11.22 -21.12 5.74
C ILE A 337 -11.19 -21.84 7.08
N ILE A 338 -11.31 -21.07 8.16
CA ILE A 338 -11.37 -21.56 9.53
C ILE A 338 -12.68 -21.11 10.14
N GLU A 339 -13.47 -22.06 10.63
CA GLU A 339 -14.67 -21.80 11.41
C GLU A 339 -14.28 -21.54 12.86
N CYS A 340 -14.73 -20.43 13.41
CA CYS A 340 -14.43 -19.97 14.75
C CYS A 340 -15.73 -19.71 15.51
N GLU A 341 -15.83 -20.17 16.76
CA GLU A 341 -17.01 -19.94 17.62
C GLU A 341 -17.01 -18.51 18.20
N ASN A 342 -15.83 -17.90 18.29
CA ASN A 342 -15.67 -16.52 18.73
C ASN A 342 -14.59 -15.82 17.88
N HIS A 343 -14.49 -14.50 18.00
CA HIS A 343 -13.58 -13.69 17.21
C HIS A 343 -12.24 -13.37 17.92
N ASN A 344 -12.02 -13.87 19.12
CA ASN A 344 -10.79 -13.65 19.89
C ASN A 344 -9.74 -14.75 19.60
N LEU A 345 -9.69 -15.22 18.36
CA LEU A 345 -8.73 -16.23 17.92
C LEU A 345 -7.61 -15.58 17.08
N PRO A 346 -6.37 -16.11 17.13
CA PRO A 346 -5.20 -15.47 16.51
C PRO A 346 -5.38 -15.09 15.05
N THR A 347 -6.05 -15.91 14.23
CA THR A 347 -6.30 -15.59 12.82
C THR A 347 -7.38 -14.51 12.61
N ALA A 348 -8.19 -14.22 13.61
CA ALA A 348 -9.20 -13.16 13.58
C ALA A 348 -8.71 -11.83 14.15
N GLU A 349 -7.62 -11.84 14.93
CA GLU A 349 -7.03 -10.65 15.57
C GLU A 349 -5.73 -10.20 14.90
N ASN A 350 -4.92 -11.14 14.37
CA ASN A 350 -3.56 -10.89 13.87
C ASN A 350 -3.37 -11.29 12.40
#